data_31edc5ac53c583e595a8a7b98fa40dc6
#
_entry.id   31edc5ac53c583e595a8a7b98fa40dc6
#
_cell.length_a   1.000
_cell.length_b   1.000
_cell.length_c   1.000
_cell.angle_alpha   90.00
_cell.angle_beta   90.00
_cell.angle_gamma   90.00
#
_symmetry.space_group_name_H-M   'P 1'
#
loop_
_entity.id
_entity.type
_entity.pdbx_description
1 polymer ?
#
loop_
_entity_poly.entity_id
_entity_poly.type
_entity_poly.pdbx_seq_one_letter_code
_entity_poly.pdbx_strand_id
1 'polypeptide(L)'
;MKKLLLILAILTPIFGFSQLTTVNPDTVCYQTPGSIYQVPNTAGYTYNWTVSAPGIVTGGQGTNQIGVDWSNAAPGTIVNGVSVTATDANGCTSLPVNLNIFIYQVIPIITAIGPFCEGTPCVNLTANPAGGQFSGPGVVGNQFCSVNAGPGTHTITYTITLNGCTFTTTTTVTVNPTPVLAPIQHN
;
A
#
# COMPACT_ATOMS: atom_id res chain seq x y z
N MET A 1 33.17 -35.57 -11.93
CA MET A 1 32.22 -36.01 -10.87
C MET A 1 31.57 -34.76 -10.29
N LYS A 2 30.30 -34.51 -10.67
CA LYS A 2 29.54 -33.34 -10.20
C LYS A 2 29.01 -33.63 -8.79
N LYS A 3 29.51 -32.91 -7.78
CA LYS A 3 28.94 -32.97 -6.42
C LYS A 3 27.67 -32.11 -6.40
N LEU A 4 26.53 -32.77 -6.36
CA LEU A 4 25.23 -32.21 -6.08
C LEU A 4 25.18 -31.87 -4.59
N LEU A 5 25.22 -30.58 -4.24
CA LEU A 5 25.08 -30.13 -2.85
C LEU A 5 23.58 -30.07 -2.53
N LEU A 6 23.10 -31.09 -1.83
CA LEU A 6 21.74 -31.14 -1.30
C LEU A 6 21.69 -30.25 -0.05
N ILE A 7 21.08 -29.07 -0.15
CA ILE A 7 20.82 -28.23 1.02
C ILE A 7 19.60 -28.80 1.72
N LEU A 8 19.85 -29.47 2.85
CA LEU A 8 18.82 -29.98 3.78
C LEU A 8 18.22 -28.77 4.52
N ALA A 9 17.00 -28.41 4.16
CA ALA A 9 16.24 -27.39 4.88
C ALA A 9 15.82 -27.94 6.25
N ILE A 10 16.42 -27.45 7.32
CA ILE A 10 15.97 -27.68 8.69
C ILE A 10 14.77 -26.78 8.93
N LEU A 11 13.60 -27.40 9.02
CA LEU A 11 12.32 -26.77 9.35
C LEU A 11 12.33 -26.36 10.83
N THR A 12 12.48 -25.08 11.13
CA THR A 12 12.07 -24.50 12.42
C THR A 12 10.93 -23.53 12.15
N PRO A 13 9.78 -23.62 12.88
CA PRO A 13 8.66 -22.74 12.66
C PRO A 13 8.87 -21.42 13.40
N ILE A 14 9.44 -20.42 12.74
CA ILE A 14 9.45 -19.05 13.26
C ILE A 14 9.15 -18.09 12.12
N PHE A 15 7.96 -17.47 12.18
CA PHE A 15 7.50 -16.36 11.35
C PHE A 15 7.76 -16.51 9.85
N GLY A 16 6.68 -16.69 9.10
CA GLY A 16 6.71 -16.92 7.66
C GLY A 16 7.33 -15.77 6.87
N PHE A 17 8.64 -15.77 6.76
CA PHE A 17 9.31 -15.03 5.71
C PHE A 17 9.16 -15.85 4.42
N SER A 18 8.25 -15.43 3.56
CA SER A 18 8.25 -15.88 2.17
C SER A 18 9.64 -15.55 1.60
N GLN A 19 10.35 -16.57 1.11
CA GLN A 19 11.57 -16.30 0.35
C GLN A 19 11.15 -15.59 -0.94
N LEU A 20 11.32 -14.27 -0.94
CA LEU A 20 11.15 -13.46 -2.13
C LEU A 20 12.28 -13.84 -3.10
N THR A 21 11.91 -14.33 -4.27
CA THR A 21 12.86 -14.66 -5.34
C THR A 21 12.85 -13.53 -6.37
N THR A 22 13.87 -13.47 -7.22
CA THR A 22 13.94 -12.53 -8.34
C THR A 22 12.73 -12.60 -9.28
N VAL A 23 11.97 -13.71 -9.24
CA VAL A 23 10.76 -13.93 -10.05
C VAL A 23 9.54 -13.22 -9.46
N ASN A 24 9.48 -13.09 -8.13
CA ASN A 24 8.42 -12.37 -7.42
C ASN A 24 9.04 -11.14 -6.77
N PRO A 25 8.82 -9.94 -7.33
CA PRO A 25 9.31 -8.71 -6.71
C PRO A 25 8.67 -8.52 -5.33
N ASP A 26 9.44 -7.93 -4.41
CA ASP A 26 8.85 -7.42 -3.17
C ASP A 26 7.92 -6.26 -3.49
N THR A 27 6.73 -6.28 -2.89
CA THR A 27 5.72 -5.23 -3.11
C THR A 27 5.77 -4.23 -1.96
N VAL A 28 6.17 -3.01 -2.29
CA VAL A 28 6.24 -1.88 -1.37
C VAL A 28 5.13 -0.89 -1.70
N CYS A 29 4.38 -0.46 -0.71
CA CYS A 29 3.34 0.54 -0.90
C CYS A 29 3.96 1.90 -1.25
N TYR A 30 3.37 2.60 -2.20
CA TYR A 30 3.81 3.94 -2.58
C TYR A 30 3.82 4.89 -1.38
N GLN A 31 4.88 5.67 -1.25
CA GLN A 31 5.13 6.62 -0.14
C GLN A 31 5.23 6.00 1.26
N THR A 32 5.37 4.68 1.38
CA THR A 32 5.62 4.07 2.69
C THR A 32 7.12 4.12 2.99
N PRO A 33 7.54 4.79 4.07
CA PRO A 33 8.94 4.80 4.48
C PRO A 33 9.32 3.46 5.14
N GLY A 34 10.55 3.03 4.91
CA GLY A 34 11.18 1.98 5.69
C GLY A 34 10.74 0.55 5.35
N SER A 35 11.48 -0.10 4.46
CA SER A 35 11.47 -1.55 4.26
C SER A 35 12.72 -2.17 4.85
N ILE A 36 12.59 -3.38 5.39
CA ILE A 36 13.72 -4.14 5.94
C ILE A 36 13.93 -5.38 5.08
N TYR A 37 15.15 -5.55 4.58
CA TYR A 37 15.58 -6.74 3.83
C TYR A 37 16.62 -7.48 4.63
N GLN A 38 16.56 -8.82 4.58
CA GLN A 38 17.50 -9.63 5.32
C GLN A 38 17.84 -10.93 4.60
N VAL A 39 19.05 -11.43 4.87
CA VAL A 39 19.50 -12.77 4.52
C VAL A 39 19.82 -13.54 5.80
N PRO A 40 19.86 -14.89 5.76
CA PRO A 40 20.30 -15.68 6.91
C PRO A 40 21.67 -15.19 7.41
N ASN A 41 21.81 -14.99 8.73
CA ASN A 41 23.06 -14.60 9.32
C ASN A 41 24.00 -15.82 9.43
N THR A 42 25.19 -15.70 8.89
CA THR A 42 26.26 -16.71 9.00
C THR A 42 27.42 -16.14 9.81
N ALA A 43 27.82 -16.82 10.86
CA ALA A 43 28.90 -16.36 11.70
C ALA A 43 30.22 -16.18 10.91
N GLY A 44 30.90 -15.07 11.12
CA GLY A 44 32.16 -14.74 10.41
C GLY A 44 31.95 -14.15 9.01
N TYR A 45 30.72 -13.94 8.55
CA TYR A 45 30.44 -13.28 7.28
C TYR A 45 30.20 -11.78 7.47
N THR A 46 30.63 -11.01 6.49
CA THR A 46 30.23 -9.60 6.32
C THR A 46 29.36 -9.45 5.07
N TYR A 47 28.43 -8.52 5.10
CA TYR A 47 27.45 -8.37 4.03
C TYR A 47 27.59 -6.97 3.38
N ASN A 48 27.65 -6.95 2.06
CA ASN A 48 27.67 -5.70 1.30
C ASN A 48 26.39 -5.57 0.51
N TRP A 49 25.59 -4.57 0.86
CA TRP A 49 24.31 -4.28 0.25
C TRP A 49 24.44 -3.17 -0.79
N THR A 50 23.76 -3.34 -1.90
CA THR A 50 23.60 -2.32 -2.92
C THR A 50 22.12 -2.08 -3.13
N VAL A 51 21.70 -0.81 -3.14
CA VAL A 51 20.33 -0.38 -3.35
C VAL A 51 20.28 0.51 -4.58
N SER A 52 19.40 0.16 -5.53
CA SER A 52 19.20 0.96 -6.74
C SER A 52 18.41 2.23 -6.43
N ALA A 53 18.80 3.35 -7.06
CA ALA A 53 18.01 4.57 -6.96
C ALA A 53 16.56 4.33 -7.45
N PRO A 54 15.55 4.96 -6.83
CA PRO A 54 15.65 6.03 -5.82
C PRO A 54 15.65 5.53 -4.35
N GLY A 55 15.88 4.23 -4.09
CA GLY A 55 15.97 3.70 -2.73
C GLY A 55 17.11 4.34 -1.94
N ILE A 56 16.86 4.66 -0.69
CA ILE A 56 17.82 5.28 0.23
C ILE A 56 18.10 4.31 1.39
N VAL A 57 19.37 3.96 1.59
CA VAL A 57 19.77 3.12 2.72
C VAL A 57 19.60 3.91 4.02
N THR A 58 18.85 3.37 4.97
CA THR A 58 18.61 3.98 6.28
C THR A 58 19.48 3.38 7.39
N GLY A 59 20.10 2.23 7.15
CA GLY A 59 21.03 1.58 8.07
C GLY A 59 21.25 0.10 7.76
N GLY A 60 22.14 -0.55 8.51
CA GLY A 60 22.36 -1.99 8.44
C GLY A 60 23.45 -2.45 7.47
N GLN A 61 24.15 -1.55 6.78
CA GLN A 61 25.27 -1.92 5.92
C GLN A 61 26.35 -2.68 6.71
N GLY A 62 26.88 -3.75 6.12
CA GLY A 62 27.86 -4.63 6.77
C GLY A 62 27.22 -5.78 7.58
N THR A 63 25.93 -5.72 7.87
CA THR A 63 25.16 -6.75 8.60
C THR A 63 24.29 -7.59 7.67
N ASN A 64 23.71 -8.67 8.18
CA ASN A 64 22.78 -9.50 7.42
C ASN A 64 21.42 -8.87 7.13
N GLN A 65 21.20 -7.62 7.54
CA GLN A 65 19.96 -6.90 7.41
C GLN A 65 20.22 -5.46 6.98
N ILE A 66 19.37 -4.93 6.05
CA ILE A 66 19.44 -3.54 5.62
C ILE A 66 18.06 -2.89 5.70
N GLY A 67 18.02 -1.63 6.12
CA GLY A 67 16.84 -0.75 6.03
C GLY A 67 16.93 0.11 4.79
N VAL A 68 15.81 0.22 4.04
CA VAL A 68 15.72 1.03 2.83
C VAL A 68 14.44 1.86 2.85
N ASP A 69 14.55 3.14 2.55
CA ASP A 69 13.43 4.05 2.34
C ASP A 69 13.13 4.16 0.83
N TRP A 70 11.88 3.82 0.47
CA TRP A 70 11.35 3.90 -0.89
C TRP A 70 10.34 5.04 -1.08
N SER A 71 10.17 5.95 -0.10
CA SER A 71 9.14 7.00 -0.12
C SER A 71 9.19 7.91 -1.36
N ASN A 72 10.38 8.08 -1.94
CA ASN A 72 10.58 8.88 -3.15
C ASN A 72 10.49 8.05 -4.46
N ALA A 73 10.21 6.76 -4.36
CA ALA A 73 10.14 5.90 -5.53
C ALA A 73 8.81 6.08 -6.28
N ALA A 74 8.89 6.26 -7.59
CA ALA A 74 7.71 6.27 -8.45
C ALA A 74 7.09 4.86 -8.54
N PRO A 75 5.77 4.75 -8.77
CA PRO A 75 5.12 3.46 -8.98
C PRO A 75 5.74 2.70 -10.16
N GLY A 76 5.90 1.38 -9.99
CA GLY A 76 6.49 0.50 -11.00
C GLY A 76 7.55 -0.43 -10.44
N THR A 77 8.22 -1.16 -11.33
CA THR A 77 9.25 -2.14 -10.97
C THR A 77 10.65 -1.52 -11.02
N ILE A 78 11.40 -1.68 -9.94
CA ILE A 78 12.83 -1.37 -9.84
C ILE A 78 13.58 -2.70 -9.95
N VAL A 79 14.20 -2.92 -11.09
CA VAL A 79 14.98 -4.15 -11.36
C VAL A 79 16.25 -4.12 -10.50
N ASN A 80 16.54 -5.25 -9.82
CA ASN A 80 17.66 -5.36 -8.88
C ASN A 80 17.63 -4.23 -7.83
N GLY A 81 16.42 -3.88 -7.35
CA GLY A 81 16.23 -2.78 -6.40
C GLY A 81 17.08 -2.94 -5.13
N VAL A 82 17.24 -4.18 -4.67
CA VAL A 82 18.15 -4.54 -3.57
C VAL A 82 19.03 -5.69 -4.01
N SER A 83 20.32 -5.60 -3.72
CA SER A 83 21.31 -6.66 -3.98
C SER A 83 22.22 -6.83 -2.78
N VAL A 84 22.64 -8.06 -2.51
CA VAL A 84 23.58 -8.36 -1.42
C VAL A 84 24.63 -9.37 -1.87
N THR A 85 25.86 -9.14 -1.43
CA THR A 85 26.95 -10.13 -1.45
C THR A 85 27.41 -10.41 -0.03
N ALA A 86 27.91 -11.61 0.24
CA ALA A 86 28.50 -12.00 1.51
C ALA A 86 29.97 -12.35 1.33
N THR A 87 30.81 -11.89 2.24
CA THR A 87 32.27 -12.21 2.25
C THR A 87 32.60 -12.96 3.53
N ASP A 88 33.26 -14.11 3.40
CA ASP A 88 33.70 -14.93 4.54
C ASP A 88 34.99 -14.41 5.21
N ALA A 89 35.39 -15.06 6.29
CA ALA A 89 36.62 -14.70 7.05
C ALA A 89 37.91 -14.86 6.21
N ASN A 90 37.87 -15.63 5.11
CA ASN A 90 39.03 -15.83 4.23
C ASN A 90 39.06 -14.79 3.07
N GLY A 91 38.07 -13.88 3.02
CA GLY A 91 37.97 -12.88 2.00
C GLY A 91 37.26 -13.36 0.72
N CYS A 92 36.66 -14.57 0.70
CA CYS A 92 35.92 -15.07 -0.44
C CYS A 92 34.51 -14.45 -0.48
N THR A 93 34.20 -13.78 -1.61
CA THR A 93 32.91 -13.10 -1.78
C THR A 93 31.96 -13.93 -2.66
N SER A 94 30.71 -14.01 -2.26
CA SER A 94 29.65 -14.69 -3.00
C SER A 94 29.26 -13.96 -4.29
N LEU A 95 28.56 -14.65 -5.19
CA LEU A 95 27.78 -13.98 -6.23
C LEU A 95 26.66 -13.13 -5.59
N PRO A 96 26.26 -12.02 -6.23
CA PRO A 96 25.18 -11.19 -5.73
C PRO A 96 23.83 -11.92 -5.77
N VAL A 97 23.05 -11.76 -4.71
CA VAL A 97 21.62 -12.11 -4.69
C VAL A 97 20.84 -10.84 -4.90
N ASN A 98 19.99 -10.84 -5.93
CA ASN A 98 19.23 -9.67 -6.37
C ASN A 98 17.73 -9.86 -6.07
N LEU A 99 17.06 -8.77 -5.70
CA LEU A 99 15.63 -8.69 -5.48
C LEU A 99 15.07 -7.51 -6.27
N ASN A 100 14.03 -7.77 -7.07
CA ASN A 100 13.26 -6.71 -7.71
C ASN A 100 12.27 -6.11 -6.70
N ILE A 101 12.05 -4.80 -6.77
CA ILE A 101 11.10 -4.10 -5.93
C ILE A 101 9.96 -3.57 -6.82
N PHE A 102 8.73 -3.80 -6.41
CA PHE A 102 7.56 -3.27 -7.08
C PHE A 102 6.87 -2.23 -6.19
N ILE A 103 6.96 -0.96 -6.58
CA ILE A 103 6.26 0.13 -5.90
C ILE A 103 4.82 0.13 -6.35
N TYR A 104 3.93 -0.25 -5.44
CA TYR A 104 2.52 -0.44 -5.71
C TYR A 104 1.70 0.80 -5.37
N GLN A 105 0.98 1.31 -6.34
CA GLN A 105 0.04 2.42 -6.17
C GLN A 105 -1.26 2.13 -6.90
N VAL A 106 -2.37 2.46 -6.24
CA VAL A 106 -3.70 2.58 -6.84
C VAL A 106 -4.25 3.95 -6.47
N ILE A 107 -4.89 4.62 -7.41
CA ILE A 107 -5.61 5.87 -7.19
C ILE A 107 -7.10 5.53 -7.27
N PRO A 108 -7.79 5.32 -6.13
CA PRO A 108 -9.21 5.01 -6.16
C PRO A 108 -10.02 6.22 -6.65
N ILE A 109 -11.13 5.96 -7.35
CA ILE A 109 -12.02 7.00 -7.85
C ILE A 109 -13.43 6.68 -7.35
N ILE A 110 -14.07 7.65 -6.68
CA ILE A 110 -15.49 7.60 -6.31
C ILE A 110 -16.30 8.10 -7.48
N THR A 111 -17.34 7.36 -7.88
CA THR A 111 -18.29 7.84 -8.89
C THR A 111 -19.05 9.04 -8.32
N ALA A 112 -19.03 10.16 -9.03
CA ALA A 112 -19.72 11.38 -8.60
C ALA A 112 -21.22 11.14 -8.42
N ILE A 113 -21.76 11.66 -7.32
CA ILE A 113 -23.20 11.63 -6.99
C ILE A 113 -23.68 13.02 -6.61
N GLY A 114 -24.97 13.26 -6.77
CA GLY A 114 -25.63 14.51 -6.38
C GLY A 114 -25.49 15.65 -7.41
N PRO A 115 -25.89 16.88 -7.09
CA PRO A 115 -26.44 17.30 -5.79
C PRO A 115 -27.82 16.66 -5.47
N PHE A 116 -28.16 16.61 -4.18
CA PHE A 116 -29.44 16.09 -3.70
C PHE A 116 -30.28 17.19 -3.03
N CYS A 117 -31.61 16.97 -2.97
CA CYS A 117 -32.45 17.68 -2.01
C CYS A 117 -32.52 16.92 -0.70
N GLU A 118 -32.73 17.64 0.39
CA GLU A 118 -33.04 17.03 1.69
C GLU A 118 -34.28 16.13 1.53
N GLY A 119 -34.21 14.92 2.14
CA GLY A 119 -35.28 13.93 2.00
C GLY A 119 -35.19 13.04 0.75
N THR A 120 -34.20 13.21 -0.11
CA THR A 120 -33.95 12.26 -1.21
C THR A 120 -33.67 10.87 -0.64
N PRO A 121 -34.25 9.78 -1.22
CA PRO A 121 -33.93 8.41 -0.81
C PRO A 121 -32.43 8.14 -0.91
N CYS A 122 -31.95 7.18 -0.08
CA CYS A 122 -30.55 6.78 -0.08
C CYS A 122 -30.13 6.25 -1.47
N VAL A 123 -28.95 6.63 -1.91
CA VAL A 123 -28.36 6.22 -3.19
C VAL A 123 -27.11 5.39 -2.97
N ASN A 124 -26.86 4.43 -3.85
CA ASN A 124 -25.66 3.61 -3.76
C ASN A 124 -24.42 4.42 -4.13
N LEU A 125 -23.39 4.28 -3.32
CA LEU A 125 -22.04 4.76 -3.58
C LEU A 125 -21.26 3.69 -4.36
N THR A 126 -20.51 4.11 -5.37
CA THR A 126 -19.63 3.24 -6.13
C THR A 126 -18.26 3.86 -6.28
N ALA A 127 -17.25 3.00 -6.30
CA ALA A 127 -15.87 3.41 -6.52
C ALA A 127 -15.11 2.35 -7.33
N ASN A 128 -14.04 2.75 -7.96
CA ASN A 128 -13.14 1.87 -8.70
C ASN A 128 -11.69 2.06 -8.17
N PRO A 129 -11.00 0.95 -7.77
CA PRO A 129 -11.49 -0.42 -7.64
C PRO A 129 -12.60 -0.58 -6.61
N ALA A 130 -13.48 -1.56 -6.80
CA ALA A 130 -14.54 -1.89 -5.85
C ALA A 130 -14.00 -2.74 -4.69
N GLY A 131 -14.77 -2.86 -3.58
CA GLY A 131 -14.44 -3.72 -2.43
C GLY A 131 -13.88 -2.98 -1.22
N GLY A 132 -13.72 -1.65 -1.29
CA GLY A 132 -13.37 -0.82 -0.13
C GLY A 132 -14.59 -0.39 0.68
N GLN A 133 -14.37 0.52 1.60
CA GLN A 133 -15.39 1.04 2.53
C GLN A 133 -15.57 2.54 2.35
N PHE A 134 -16.82 2.97 2.39
CA PHE A 134 -17.20 4.38 2.41
C PHE A 134 -17.40 4.85 3.84
N SER A 135 -17.06 6.12 4.10
CA SER A 135 -17.30 6.80 5.37
C SER A 135 -17.54 8.29 5.16
N GLY A 136 -18.20 8.92 6.13
CA GLY A 136 -18.52 10.34 6.10
C GLY A 136 -19.94 10.63 6.56
N PRO A 137 -20.33 11.92 6.71
CA PRO A 137 -21.69 12.31 7.06
C PRO A 137 -22.69 11.78 6.03
N GLY A 138 -23.79 11.18 6.51
CA GLY A 138 -24.84 10.61 5.67
C GLY A 138 -24.51 9.26 5.04
N VAL A 139 -23.32 8.70 5.27
CA VAL A 139 -22.94 7.38 4.75
C VAL A 139 -23.45 6.28 5.68
N VAL A 140 -24.18 5.32 5.12
CA VAL A 140 -24.68 4.12 5.79
C VAL A 140 -24.31 2.90 4.95
N GLY A 141 -23.30 2.15 5.37
CA GLY A 141 -22.73 1.08 4.56
C GLY A 141 -22.20 1.62 3.22
N ASN A 142 -22.74 1.13 2.11
CA ASN A 142 -22.39 1.58 0.77
C ASN A 142 -23.43 2.54 0.17
N GLN A 143 -24.16 3.28 1.00
CA GLN A 143 -25.17 4.23 0.55
C GLN A 143 -24.95 5.60 1.18
N PHE A 144 -25.31 6.64 0.42
CA PHE A 144 -25.43 8.00 0.91
C PHE A 144 -26.91 8.34 1.12
N CYS A 145 -27.26 8.79 2.32
CA CYS A 145 -28.61 9.15 2.74
C CYS A 145 -28.64 10.66 3.07
N SER A 146 -29.30 11.46 2.21
CA SER A 146 -29.38 12.91 2.39
C SER A 146 -30.05 13.33 3.69
N VAL A 147 -31.03 12.53 4.17
CA VAL A 147 -31.71 12.75 5.47
C VAL A 147 -30.73 12.67 6.64
N ASN A 148 -29.79 11.73 6.58
CA ASN A 148 -28.80 11.54 7.65
C ASN A 148 -27.66 12.56 7.57
N ALA A 149 -27.37 13.07 6.38
CA ALA A 149 -26.36 14.09 6.17
C ALA A 149 -26.85 15.48 6.59
N GLY A 150 -28.13 15.78 6.33
CA GLY A 150 -28.69 17.14 6.45
C GLY A 150 -28.22 18.08 5.34
N PRO A 151 -28.78 19.31 5.28
CA PRO A 151 -28.36 20.32 4.30
C PRO A 151 -26.91 20.72 4.49
N GLY A 152 -26.17 20.91 3.37
CA GLY A 152 -24.77 21.33 3.38
C GLY A 152 -23.92 20.56 2.40
N THR A 153 -22.61 20.81 2.45
CA THR A 153 -21.60 20.07 1.67
C THR A 153 -20.88 19.09 2.58
N HIS A 154 -20.90 17.83 2.18
CA HIS A 154 -20.37 16.71 2.96
C HIS A 154 -19.24 16.05 2.22
N THR A 155 -18.15 15.73 2.94
CA THR A 155 -17.02 14.96 2.40
C THR A 155 -17.27 13.48 2.63
N ILE A 156 -17.23 12.70 1.55
CA ILE A 156 -17.26 11.25 1.56
C ILE A 156 -15.86 10.74 1.31
N THR A 157 -15.43 9.81 2.14
CA THR A 157 -14.12 9.13 2.03
C THR A 157 -14.33 7.69 1.61
N TYR A 158 -13.52 7.22 0.68
CA TYR A 158 -13.45 5.81 0.30
C TYR A 158 -12.05 5.29 0.59
N THR A 159 -11.97 4.16 1.30
CA THR A 159 -10.72 3.49 1.68
C THR A 159 -10.73 2.06 1.17
N ILE A 160 -9.66 1.64 0.50
CA ILE A 160 -9.50 0.28 0.00
C ILE A 160 -8.10 -0.24 0.33
N THR A 161 -8.01 -1.52 0.70
CA THR A 161 -6.73 -2.21 0.92
C THR A 161 -6.56 -3.29 -0.15
N LEU A 162 -5.48 -3.17 -0.91
CA LEU A 162 -5.10 -4.08 -1.99
C LEU A 162 -3.62 -4.45 -1.83
N ASN A 163 -3.30 -5.74 -1.94
CA ASN A 163 -1.92 -6.25 -1.79
C ASN A 163 -1.22 -5.75 -0.52
N GLY A 164 -1.96 -5.59 0.59
CA GLY A 164 -1.42 -5.06 1.84
C GLY A 164 -1.27 -3.54 1.89
N CYS A 165 -1.54 -2.82 0.80
CA CYS A 165 -1.46 -1.36 0.71
C CYS A 165 -2.84 -0.72 0.85
N THR A 166 -2.96 0.31 1.69
CA THR A 166 -4.20 1.04 1.89
C THR A 166 -4.18 2.35 1.11
N PHE A 167 -5.23 2.56 0.32
CA PHE A 167 -5.43 3.76 -0.50
C PHE A 167 -6.71 4.44 -0.13
N THR A 168 -6.71 5.77 -0.13
CA THR A 168 -7.85 6.59 0.27
C THR A 168 -8.09 7.68 -0.76
N THR A 169 -9.36 7.95 -1.05
CA THR A 169 -9.77 9.10 -1.86
C THR A 169 -11.02 9.75 -1.26
N THR A 170 -11.26 11.00 -1.59
CA THR A 170 -12.43 11.74 -1.10
C THR A 170 -13.18 12.41 -2.24
N THR A 171 -14.47 12.61 -2.04
CA THR A 171 -15.32 13.45 -2.88
C THR A 171 -16.27 14.27 -2.02
N THR A 172 -16.86 15.31 -2.58
CA THR A 172 -17.87 16.11 -1.88
C THR A 172 -19.24 15.92 -2.50
N VAL A 173 -20.26 15.92 -1.63
CA VAL A 173 -21.68 15.83 -2.01
C VAL A 173 -22.42 16.98 -1.35
N THR A 174 -23.25 17.69 -2.16
CA THR A 174 -24.07 18.79 -1.67
C THR A 174 -25.52 18.33 -1.48
N VAL A 175 -26.09 18.63 -0.31
CA VAL A 175 -27.51 18.47 0.01
C VAL A 175 -28.14 19.85 0.14
N ASN A 176 -29.07 20.16 -0.73
CA ASN A 176 -29.82 21.41 -0.70
C ASN A 176 -30.99 21.32 0.27
N PRO A 177 -31.28 22.36 1.07
CA PRO A 177 -32.45 22.36 1.93
C PRO A 177 -33.75 22.34 1.13
N THR A 178 -34.78 21.76 1.71
CA THR A 178 -36.13 21.82 1.13
C THR A 178 -36.72 23.24 1.28
N PRO A 179 -37.30 23.82 0.23
CA PRO A 179 -37.96 25.11 0.32
C PRO A 179 -39.11 25.09 1.33
N VAL A 180 -39.20 26.06 2.20
CA VAL A 180 -40.35 26.23 3.10
C VAL A 180 -41.29 27.24 2.51
N LEU A 181 -42.54 26.82 2.25
CA LEU A 181 -43.58 27.70 1.78
C LEU A 181 -44.24 28.44 2.96
N ALA A 182 -44.47 29.73 2.79
CA ALA A 182 -45.30 30.50 3.72
C ALA A 182 -46.75 30.03 3.61
N PRO A 183 -47.57 30.12 4.69
CA PRO A 183 -49.01 29.83 4.64
C PRO A 183 -49.71 30.69 3.60
N ILE A 184 -50.68 30.10 2.91
CA ILE A 184 -51.53 30.84 1.98
C ILE A 184 -52.39 31.82 2.81
N GLN A 185 -52.34 33.12 2.48
CA GLN A 185 -53.16 34.15 3.10
C GLN A 185 -54.30 34.52 2.15
N HIS A 186 -55.49 34.68 2.75
CA HIS A 186 -56.67 35.20 2.06
C HIS A 186 -56.76 36.70 2.31
N ASN A 187 -56.82 37.51 1.26
CA ASN A 187 -57.12 38.94 1.35
C ASN A 187 -58.61 39.20 1.29
#